data_7f466fa5483fe9c1e10b194041a89cda
#
_entry.id   7f466fa5483fe9c1e10b194041a89cda
#
_cell.length_a   1.000
_cell.length_b   1.000
_cell.length_c   1.000
_cell.angle_alpha   90.00
_cell.angle_beta   90.00
_cell.angle_gamma   90.00
#
_symmetry.space_group_name_H-M   'P 1'
#
loop_
_entity.id
_entity.type
_entity.pdbx_description
1 polymer ?
#
loop_
_entity_poly.entity_id
_entity_poly.type
_entity_poly.pdbx_seq_one_letter_code
_entity_poly.pdbx_strand_id
1 'polypeptide(L)'
;MKNSRVIFAILCTVLAGPTILGAPPPHAVNTWVKRSPLPDAPTSPRLGYEGACVWDNRHQVVIRYGGHNQGGGGEQGAEVWTFDPLTARWMLHEPNASPPGVCCNSQNIFEPAQGRYLRFPFFSGSHGWQWWRKLYLNDSSVWSYDLGSNRWRNLRPLPAPRLAPLRCASWDSDERVVVVFGGEGSQEGTLLYDPYANEWRWPKPNPQPEFRSGGQMAYDAARKVHVLFGSQFSDDPHTWTYDVRRNAWRDMQPAVLPPTRENDAALTYDSINHVVLALVKITTGKDDDAQHRVETWAYDAGANEWSKRNPKEPDSAGSRTRQLVFAPELNLAILENCPSKPREQQIWTYRYAEAKADATATPPPPKPRTQPRLVEDAVVSVLAPTRVELNWTAPDDQTITGYHVERAVVDVWTEDQLTRLKRNTAPLPEPSVGALRRIGPFRRLTTAPLKQTTFTDTTVDLSKPEPAPGEPVFERALAAEQLDAGGKTYRFAVFAYRVRAVNRSGAESGPSPACFTIPASPQWVFSKEEGTTCQLKWAPNPERALRGYRVYRLDGRWDKDPVSRLTPAPSMEPRYRDATAGKSTRRYYVVAVDALGQEGFPSSPVWFDREWREYYKPFVSEWHQ
;
A
#
# COMPACT_ATOMS: atom_id res chain seq x y z
N MET A 1 52.58 -22.30 10.04
CA MET A 1 52.24 -21.25 9.06
C MET A 1 50.81 -20.84 9.36
N LYS A 2 50.64 -19.64 9.91
CA LYS A 2 49.35 -19.11 10.35
C LYS A 2 48.67 -18.39 9.19
N ASN A 3 47.52 -18.84 8.76
CA ASN A 3 46.68 -18.13 7.78
C ASN A 3 45.73 -17.19 8.54
N SER A 4 46.03 -15.92 8.52
CA SER A 4 45.14 -14.85 8.98
C SER A 4 44.09 -14.56 7.91
N ARG A 5 42.84 -14.76 8.20
CA ARG A 5 41.71 -14.26 7.39
C ARG A 5 41.44 -12.80 7.80
N VAL A 6 41.69 -11.91 6.89
CA VAL A 6 41.30 -10.47 7.01
C VAL A 6 39.84 -10.36 6.59
N ILE A 7 38.98 -10.01 7.52
CA ILE A 7 37.58 -9.64 7.26
C ILE A 7 37.59 -8.13 7.00
N PHE A 8 37.35 -7.73 5.76
CA PHE A 8 37.07 -6.34 5.44
C PHE A 8 35.60 -6.04 5.78
N ALA A 9 35.37 -5.41 6.90
CA ALA A 9 34.10 -4.76 7.21
C ALA A 9 34.14 -3.36 6.57
N ILE A 10 33.41 -3.16 5.49
CA ILE A 10 33.20 -1.82 4.93
C ILE A 10 32.13 -1.15 5.79
N LEU A 11 32.58 -0.34 6.72
CA LEU A 11 31.74 0.58 7.50
C LEU A 11 31.46 1.80 6.60
N CYS A 12 30.36 1.79 5.86
CA CYS A 12 29.83 3.02 5.26
C CYS A 12 29.15 3.85 6.34
N THR A 13 29.92 4.62 7.09
CA THR A 13 29.39 5.72 7.89
C THR A 13 29.01 6.85 6.95
N VAL A 14 27.77 6.89 6.53
CA VAL A 14 27.18 8.11 5.95
C VAL A 14 26.97 9.07 7.13
N LEU A 15 27.92 9.96 7.33
CA LEU A 15 27.74 11.17 8.14
C LEU A 15 26.74 12.07 7.38
N ALA A 16 25.46 11.93 7.67
CA ALA A 16 24.47 12.94 7.33
C ALA A 16 24.76 14.17 8.20
N GLY A 17 25.59 15.07 7.68
CA GLY A 17 25.67 16.43 8.22
C GLY A 17 24.29 17.09 8.08
N PRO A 18 23.96 18.09 8.92
CA PRO A 18 22.74 18.84 8.76
C PRO A 18 22.75 19.49 7.37
N THR A 19 21.90 18.99 6.48
CA THR A 19 21.64 19.63 5.19
C THR A 19 21.09 21.02 5.54
N ILE A 20 21.84 22.06 5.27
CA ILE A 20 21.31 23.43 5.31
C ILE A 20 20.25 23.45 4.22
N LEU A 21 19.00 23.38 4.64
CA LEU A 21 17.85 23.55 3.76
C LEU A 21 18.02 24.89 3.05
N GLY A 22 18.19 24.83 1.73
CA GLY A 22 18.16 26.04 0.93
C GLY A 22 16.83 26.76 1.18
N ALA A 23 16.85 28.09 1.16
CA ALA A 23 15.62 28.84 1.28
C ALA A 23 14.61 28.32 0.22
N PRO A 24 13.34 28.11 0.60
CA PRO A 24 12.35 27.66 -0.37
C PRO A 24 12.32 28.63 -1.57
N PRO A 25 12.15 28.10 -2.80
CA PRO A 25 12.14 28.96 -3.98
C PRO A 25 11.08 30.04 -3.80
N PRO A 26 11.34 31.29 -4.22
CA PRO A 26 10.40 32.38 -4.09
C PRO A 26 9.08 31.99 -4.79
N HIS A 27 7.99 32.03 -4.05
CA HIS A 27 6.69 31.63 -4.52
C HIS A 27 5.67 32.69 -4.15
N ALA A 28 5.07 33.31 -5.15
CA ALA A 28 4.08 34.36 -4.91
C ALA A 28 2.79 33.76 -4.30
N VAL A 29 2.18 34.52 -3.39
CA VAL A 29 0.88 34.17 -2.81
C VAL A 29 -0.18 34.07 -3.90
N ASN A 30 -1.14 33.18 -3.71
CA ASN A 30 -2.26 32.93 -4.60
C ASN A 30 -1.84 32.66 -6.06
N THR A 31 -0.77 31.88 -6.24
CA THR A 31 -0.20 31.59 -7.55
C THR A 31 0.15 30.12 -7.67
N TRP A 32 -0.24 29.48 -8.78
CA TRP A 32 0.22 28.16 -9.17
C TRP A 32 1.51 28.26 -9.99
N VAL A 33 2.49 27.45 -9.64
CA VAL A 33 3.79 27.38 -10.34
C VAL A 33 4.04 25.94 -10.77
N LYS A 34 4.22 25.73 -12.08
CA LYS A 34 4.62 24.41 -12.62
C LYS A 34 6.06 24.13 -12.24
N ARG A 35 6.31 23.01 -11.57
CA ARG A 35 7.63 22.56 -11.09
C ARG A 35 8.20 21.42 -11.90
N SER A 36 7.37 20.57 -12.51
CA SER A 36 7.81 19.41 -13.29
C SER A 36 6.86 19.22 -14.48
N PRO A 37 7.38 18.72 -15.63
CA PRO A 37 8.77 18.39 -15.89
C PRO A 37 9.63 19.65 -16.10
N LEU A 38 10.92 19.52 -15.79
CA LEU A 38 11.92 20.50 -16.17
C LEU A 38 12.51 20.10 -17.53
N PRO A 39 12.92 21.08 -18.39
CA PRO A 39 13.48 20.79 -19.70
C PRO A 39 14.74 19.90 -19.66
N ASP A 40 15.53 20.04 -18.61
CA ASP A 40 16.79 19.33 -18.39
C ASP A 40 16.67 18.10 -17.48
N ALA A 41 15.47 17.79 -17.01
CA ALA A 41 15.23 16.64 -16.13
C ALA A 41 14.52 15.52 -16.89
N PRO A 42 15.28 14.60 -17.51
CA PRO A 42 14.72 13.57 -18.39
C PRO A 42 13.95 12.47 -17.66
N THR A 43 14.09 12.38 -16.34
CA THR A 43 13.49 11.31 -15.53
C THR A 43 12.26 11.81 -14.78
N SER A 44 11.13 11.15 -15.01
CA SER A 44 9.88 11.34 -14.27
C SER A 44 9.02 10.09 -14.37
N PRO A 45 8.06 9.88 -13.47
CA PRO A 45 7.09 8.80 -13.64
C PRO A 45 6.38 8.90 -14.98
N ARG A 46 6.35 7.83 -15.75
CA ARG A 46 5.66 7.79 -17.04
C ARG A 46 4.28 7.17 -16.97
N LEU A 47 4.04 6.38 -15.93
CA LEU A 47 2.74 5.85 -15.60
C LEU A 47 2.10 6.77 -14.55
N GLY A 48 1.39 7.77 -15.03
CA GLY A 48 0.91 8.84 -14.18
C GLY A 48 -0.59 8.81 -13.90
N TYR A 49 -1.29 8.02 -14.65
CA TYR A 49 -2.73 7.99 -14.60
C TYR A 49 -3.23 7.37 -13.29
N GLU A 50 -3.98 8.14 -12.51
CA GLU A 50 -4.57 7.69 -11.23
C GLU A 50 -3.57 7.13 -10.20
N GLY A 51 -2.37 7.69 -10.16
CA GLY A 51 -1.41 7.42 -9.08
C GLY A 51 -1.86 8.01 -7.74
N ALA A 52 -1.16 7.67 -6.69
CA ALA A 52 -1.37 8.24 -5.37
C ALA A 52 -0.09 8.83 -4.81
N CYS A 53 -0.19 10.00 -4.22
CA CYS A 53 0.94 10.65 -3.58
C CYS A 53 0.63 11.07 -2.15
N VAL A 54 1.70 11.20 -1.35
CA VAL A 54 1.67 11.69 0.02
C VAL A 54 2.88 12.60 0.25
N TRP A 55 2.78 13.49 1.22
CA TRP A 55 3.91 14.29 1.68
C TRP A 55 4.65 13.56 2.80
N ASP A 56 5.93 13.26 2.59
CA ASP A 56 6.83 12.74 3.62
C ASP A 56 7.54 13.93 4.28
N ASN A 57 7.07 14.31 5.47
CA ASN A 57 7.62 15.43 6.22
C ASN A 57 9.01 15.13 6.82
N ARG A 58 9.40 13.87 6.94
CA ARG A 58 10.69 13.46 7.45
C ARG A 58 11.81 13.68 6.43
N HIS A 59 11.56 13.29 5.18
CA HIS A 59 12.52 13.45 4.09
C HIS A 59 12.24 14.68 3.22
N GLN A 60 11.11 15.37 3.46
CA GLN A 60 10.65 16.56 2.74
C GLN A 60 10.50 16.34 1.23
N VAL A 61 9.87 15.24 0.88
CA VAL A 61 9.59 14.85 -0.50
C VAL A 61 8.14 14.40 -0.66
N VAL A 62 7.63 14.51 -1.87
CA VAL A 62 6.41 13.81 -2.25
C VAL A 62 6.78 12.37 -2.58
N ILE A 63 6.14 11.39 -1.93
CA ILE A 63 6.23 9.99 -2.32
C ILE A 63 5.05 9.68 -3.23
N ARG A 64 5.34 9.15 -4.39
CA ARG A 64 4.35 8.71 -5.37
C ARG A 64 4.46 7.23 -5.64
N TYR A 65 3.33 6.53 -5.64
CA TYR A 65 3.27 5.11 -5.96
C TYR A 65 2.12 4.80 -6.92
N GLY A 66 2.37 3.88 -7.85
CA GLY A 66 1.35 3.33 -8.74
C GLY A 66 0.91 4.29 -9.84
N GLY A 67 -0.30 4.13 -10.26
CA GLY A 67 -0.87 4.69 -11.47
C GLY A 67 -1.06 3.62 -12.51
N HIS A 68 -1.88 3.83 -13.49
CA HIS A 68 -2.03 2.89 -14.57
C HIS A 68 -1.94 3.54 -15.94
N ASN A 69 -1.79 2.69 -16.93
CA ASN A 69 -1.68 3.07 -18.30
C ASN A 69 -3.06 3.27 -18.95
N GLN A 70 -3.13 4.08 -19.98
CA GLN A 70 -4.29 4.14 -20.84
C GLN A 70 -4.50 2.84 -21.59
N GLY A 71 -5.67 2.34 -21.57
CA GLY A 71 -6.03 1.14 -22.33
C GLY A 71 -6.65 0.06 -21.44
N GLY A 72 -7.00 0.43 -20.22
CA GLY A 72 -7.83 -0.42 -19.36
C GLY A 72 -7.16 -1.73 -18.96
N GLY A 73 -6.49 -1.77 -17.87
CA GLY A 73 -5.88 -2.98 -17.32
C GLY A 73 -4.37 -2.98 -17.39
N GLY A 74 -3.78 -1.81 -17.51
CA GLY A 74 -2.35 -1.65 -17.36
C GLY A 74 -1.94 -2.00 -15.97
N GLU A 75 -1.09 -2.98 -15.84
CA GLU A 75 -0.39 -3.22 -14.60
C GLU A 75 0.45 -2.03 -14.26
N GLN A 76 0.41 -1.70 -13.02
CA GLN A 76 1.19 -0.62 -12.51
C GLN A 76 2.59 -1.11 -12.25
N GLY A 77 3.54 -0.27 -12.53
CA GLY A 77 4.90 -0.51 -12.12
C GLY A 77 5.00 -0.65 -10.60
N ALA A 78 5.99 -1.39 -10.17
CA ALA A 78 6.36 -1.52 -8.77
C ALA A 78 7.06 -0.28 -8.24
N GLU A 79 7.31 0.68 -9.12
CA GLU A 79 8.17 1.81 -8.83
C GLU A 79 7.54 2.72 -7.78
N VAL A 80 8.35 3.08 -6.82
CA VAL A 80 8.11 4.22 -5.94
C VAL A 80 8.96 5.38 -6.46
N TRP A 81 8.33 6.52 -6.62
CA TRP A 81 9.00 7.74 -7.01
C TRP A 81 8.93 8.76 -5.89
N THR A 82 10.01 9.49 -5.70
CA THR A 82 10.00 10.70 -4.87
C THR A 82 10.23 11.93 -5.71
N PHE A 83 9.53 13.01 -5.36
CA PHE A 83 9.73 14.33 -5.93
C PHE A 83 10.22 15.29 -4.86
N ASP A 84 11.36 15.90 -5.10
CA ASP A 84 11.90 16.95 -4.25
C ASP A 84 11.43 18.32 -4.77
N PRO A 85 10.58 19.04 -4.04
CA PRO A 85 10.05 20.34 -4.48
C PRO A 85 11.09 21.46 -4.49
N LEU A 86 12.21 21.32 -3.79
CA LEU A 86 13.28 22.32 -3.79
C LEU A 86 14.12 22.24 -5.05
N THR A 87 14.49 21.04 -5.47
CA THR A 87 15.28 20.79 -6.69
C THR A 87 14.43 20.56 -7.93
N ALA A 88 13.11 20.34 -7.74
CA ALA A 88 12.15 19.98 -8.78
C ALA A 88 12.54 18.69 -9.55
N ARG A 89 13.15 17.73 -8.86
CA ARG A 89 13.62 16.48 -9.45
C ARG A 89 12.89 15.27 -8.91
N TRP A 90 12.70 14.30 -9.80
CA TRP A 90 12.20 12.98 -9.47
C TRP A 90 13.35 12.00 -9.22
N MET A 91 13.14 11.08 -8.29
CA MET A 91 14.03 9.95 -8.03
C MET A 91 13.22 8.65 -8.01
N LEU A 92 13.70 7.65 -8.75
CA LEU A 92 13.15 6.30 -8.76
C LEU A 92 13.70 5.49 -7.61
N HIS A 93 12.81 4.78 -6.93
CA HIS A 93 13.13 3.77 -5.92
C HIS A 93 12.58 2.42 -6.38
N GLU A 94 13.38 1.38 -6.19
CA GLU A 94 13.02 0.00 -6.52
C GLU A 94 12.89 -0.80 -5.22
N PRO A 95 11.68 -0.87 -4.65
CA PRO A 95 11.46 -1.53 -3.37
C PRO A 95 11.47 -3.05 -3.48
N ASN A 96 11.50 -3.70 -2.32
CA ASN A 96 11.54 -5.15 -2.16
C ASN A 96 10.31 -5.89 -2.71
N ALA A 97 9.18 -5.22 -2.82
CA ALA A 97 7.91 -5.79 -3.28
C ALA A 97 7.02 -4.70 -3.88
N SER A 98 5.98 -5.13 -4.58
CA SER A 98 4.92 -4.25 -5.10
C SER A 98 3.61 -4.59 -4.39
N PRO A 99 3.02 -3.68 -3.62
CA PRO A 99 1.65 -3.87 -3.18
C PRO A 99 0.69 -3.94 -4.38
N PRO A 100 -0.53 -4.44 -4.19
CA PRO A 100 -1.55 -4.39 -5.22
C PRO A 100 -1.71 -2.97 -5.78
N GLY A 101 -2.00 -2.89 -7.05
CA GLY A 101 -1.98 -1.66 -7.80
C GLY A 101 -2.84 -0.53 -7.23
N VAL A 102 -2.56 0.69 -7.69
CA VAL A 102 -3.35 1.88 -7.41
C VAL A 102 -4.22 2.18 -8.61
N CYS A 103 -5.48 2.41 -8.36
CA CYS A 103 -6.44 2.87 -9.37
C CYS A 103 -7.30 3.97 -8.78
N CYS A 104 -7.83 4.80 -9.68
CA CYS A 104 -9.04 5.56 -9.41
C CYS A 104 -8.90 6.63 -8.32
N ASN A 105 -7.79 7.35 -8.29
CA ASN A 105 -7.58 8.50 -7.39
C ASN A 105 -7.86 8.25 -5.89
N SER A 106 -7.72 7.03 -5.42
CA SER A 106 -7.91 6.72 -4.01
C SER A 106 -6.85 7.41 -3.15
N GLN A 107 -7.28 8.08 -2.09
CA GLN A 107 -6.35 8.70 -1.15
C GLN A 107 -5.60 7.65 -0.32
N ASN A 108 -4.35 7.93 -0.03
CA ASN A 108 -3.50 7.22 0.90
C ASN A 108 -2.88 8.21 1.88
N ILE A 109 -2.13 7.72 2.88
CA ILE A 109 -1.75 8.53 4.03
C ILE A 109 -0.25 8.43 4.25
N PHE A 110 0.37 9.54 4.64
CA PHE A 110 1.63 9.53 5.35
C PHE A 110 1.36 9.62 6.86
N GLU A 111 1.86 8.66 7.61
CA GLU A 111 1.79 8.64 9.08
C GLU A 111 3.12 9.22 9.63
N PRO A 112 3.12 10.46 10.15
CA PRO A 112 4.36 11.18 10.39
C PRO A 112 5.15 10.69 11.61
N ALA A 113 4.50 10.13 12.62
CA ALA A 113 5.19 9.73 13.85
C ALA A 113 6.08 8.49 13.64
N GLN A 114 5.66 7.56 12.78
CA GLN A 114 6.48 6.41 12.38
C GLN A 114 7.24 6.68 11.07
N GLY A 115 6.89 7.74 10.34
CA GLY A 115 7.52 8.09 9.07
C GLY A 115 7.19 7.11 7.95
N ARG A 116 5.92 6.77 7.77
CA ARG A 116 5.49 5.73 6.85
C ARG A 116 4.41 6.19 5.90
N TYR A 117 4.54 5.80 4.65
CA TYR A 117 3.46 5.85 3.70
C TYR A 117 2.55 4.63 3.91
N LEU A 118 1.29 4.85 4.27
CA LEU A 118 0.28 3.82 4.41
C LEU A 118 -0.56 3.75 3.13
N ARG A 119 -0.47 2.62 2.48
CA ARG A 119 -1.20 2.28 1.28
C ARG A 119 -2.38 1.37 1.63
N PHE A 120 -3.57 1.74 1.18
CA PHE A 120 -4.80 0.99 1.36
C PHE A 120 -5.27 0.45 0.00
N PRO A 121 -4.85 -0.76 -0.41
CA PRO A 121 -5.32 -1.34 -1.65
C PRO A 121 -6.82 -1.56 -1.59
N PHE A 122 -7.50 -1.35 -2.71
CA PHE A 122 -8.89 -1.75 -2.81
C PHE A 122 -9.00 -3.26 -2.97
N PHE A 123 -10.17 -3.80 -2.62
CA PHE A 123 -10.45 -5.22 -2.82
C PHE A 123 -10.56 -5.49 -4.33
N SER A 124 -9.59 -6.20 -4.88
CA SER A 124 -9.46 -6.45 -6.32
C SER A 124 -10.67 -7.14 -6.95
N GLY A 125 -11.56 -7.63 -6.09
CA GLY A 125 -12.84 -8.20 -6.46
C GLY A 125 -13.79 -7.26 -7.17
N SER A 126 -13.68 -5.97 -6.96
CA SER A 126 -14.61 -4.99 -7.52
C SER A 126 -14.46 -4.81 -9.03
N HIS A 127 -13.28 -4.96 -9.59
CA HIS A 127 -13.00 -4.71 -11.00
C HIS A 127 -12.81 -5.95 -11.89
N GLY A 128 -12.93 -7.13 -11.34
CA GLY A 128 -12.93 -8.37 -12.14
C GLY A 128 -11.58 -8.81 -12.72
N TRP A 129 -10.56 -7.97 -12.74
CA TRP A 129 -9.23 -8.34 -13.15
C TRP A 129 -8.40 -8.79 -11.94
N GLN A 130 -7.52 -9.75 -12.15
CA GLN A 130 -6.81 -10.45 -11.09
C GLN A 130 -7.73 -11.14 -10.06
N TRP A 131 -8.78 -11.80 -10.57
CA TRP A 131 -9.76 -12.50 -9.74
C TRP A 131 -9.14 -13.50 -8.75
N TRP A 132 -8.01 -14.07 -9.05
CA TRP A 132 -7.25 -14.97 -8.19
C TRP A 132 -6.68 -14.27 -6.95
N ARG A 133 -6.40 -12.96 -7.02
CA ARG A 133 -5.99 -12.17 -5.83
C ARG A 133 -7.12 -11.98 -4.83
N LYS A 134 -8.37 -12.06 -5.27
CA LYS A 134 -9.54 -12.02 -4.38
C LYS A 134 -9.57 -13.12 -3.34
N LEU A 135 -8.82 -14.16 -3.61
CA LEU A 135 -8.80 -15.37 -2.83
C LEU A 135 -7.68 -15.35 -1.80
N TYR A 136 -6.74 -14.41 -1.90
CA TYR A 136 -5.66 -14.26 -0.94
C TYR A 136 -6.02 -13.29 0.19
N LEU A 137 -5.65 -13.64 1.40
CA LEU A 137 -5.91 -12.83 2.60
C LEU A 137 -5.22 -11.46 2.60
N ASN A 138 -4.29 -11.23 1.71
CA ASN A 138 -3.55 -9.97 1.59
C ASN A 138 -4.17 -8.96 0.61
N ASP A 139 -5.28 -9.30 -0.03
CA ASP A 139 -5.91 -8.42 -1.03
C ASP A 139 -6.60 -7.19 -0.45
N SER A 140 -6.99 -7.24 0.80
CA SER A 140 -7.62 -6.11 1.51
C SER A 140 -6.75 -5.60 2.65
N SER A 141 -5.46 -5.77 2.52
CA SER A 141 -4.50 -5.42 3.56
C SER A 141 -4.08 -3.98 3.49
N VAL A 142 -3.51 -3.52 4.58
CA VAL A 142 -2.74 -2.29 4.64
C VAL A 142 -1.28 -2.59 4.35
N TRP A 143 -0.68 -1.81 3.48
CA TRP A 143 0.74 -1.85 3.23
C TRP A 143 1.41 -0.59 3.76
N SER A 144 2.56 -0.74 4.38
CA SER A 144 3.39 0.38 4.81
C SER A 144 4.68 0.42 4.01
N TYR A 145 5.07 1.62 3.58
CA TYR A 145 6.35 1.88 2.94
C TYR A 145 7.22 2.77 3.82
N ASP A 146 8.44 2.34 4.00
CA ASP A 146 9.49 3.09 4.67
C ASP A 146 10.52 3.52 3.62
N LEU A 147 10.63 4.82 3.37
CA LEU A 147 11.52 5.36 2.35
C LEU A 147 13.00 5.14 2.72
N GLY A 148 13.35 5.27 4.00
CA GLY A 148 14.73 5.11 4.44
C GLY A 148 15.30 3.71 4.21
N SER A 149 14.47 2.68 4.36
CA SER A 149 14.86 1.28 4.07
C SER A 149 14.43 0.81 2.69
N ASN A 150 13.71 1.63 1.93
CA ASN A 150 13.12 1.29 0.63
C ASN A 150 12.32 -0.02 0.66
N ARG A 151 11.48 -0.19 1.70
CA ARG A 151 10.76 -1.44 1.93
C ARG A 151 9.27 -1.25 2.10
N TRP A 152 8.50 -2.05 1.37
CA TRP A 152 7.10 -2.32 1.62
C TRP A 152 6.94 -3.47 2.61
N ARG A 153 5.96 -3.31 3.51
CA ARG A 153 5.49 -4.38 4.41
C ARG A 153 3.98 -4.51 4.30
N ASN A 154 3.49 -5.73 4.13
CA ASN A 154 2.07 -6.01 4.22
C ASN A 154 1.70 -6.22 5.70
N LEU A 155 0.96 -5.28 6.28
CA LEU A 155 0.61 -5.29 7.70
C LEU A 155 -0.50 -6.28 8.05
N ARG A 156 -1.28 -6.72 7.09
CA ARG A 156 -2.35 -7.75 7.24
C ARG A 156 -3.20 -7.56 8.48
N PRO A 157 -3.81 -6.38 8.72
CA PRO A 157 -4.74 -6.21 9.83
C PRO A 157 -5.96 -7.12 9.66
N LEU A 158 -6.40 -7.74 10.76
CA LEU A 158 -7.52 -8.69 10.75
C LEU A 158 -8.48 -8.41 11.90
N PRO A 159 -9.81 -8.39 11.64
CA PRO A 159 -10.45 -8.53 10.32
C PRO A 159 -10.15 -7.34 9.41
N ALA A 160 -10.15 -7.57 8.09
CA ALA A 160 -9.92 -6.54 7.11
C ALA A 160 -11.23 -6.15 6.39
N PRO A 161 -11.48 -4.85 6.14
CA PRO A 161 -12.63 -4.41 5.36
C PRO A 161 -12.43 -4.69 3.86
N ARG A 162 -13.52 -4.67 3.12
CA ARG A 162 -13.50 -4.69 1.66
C ARG A 162 -13.42 -3.26 1.13
N LEU A 163 -12.22 -2.74 1.05
CA LEU A 163 -12.00 -1.39 0.54
C LEU A 163 -12.36 -1.31 -0.94
N ALA A 164 -13.07 -0.26 -1.32
CA ALA A 164 -13.42 0.03 -2.71
C ALA A 164 -12.43 1.00 -3.36
N PRO A 165 -12.33 1.03 -4.70
CA PRO A 165 -11.64 2.11 -5.41
C PRO A 165 -12.37 3.44 -5.23
N LEU A 166 -11.73 4.57 -5.55
CA LEU A 166 -12.30 5.91 -5.41
C LEU A 166 -12.72 6.28 -3.98
N ARG A 167 -12.17 5.63 -2.97
CA ARG A 167 -12.38 5.97 -1.57
C ARG A 167 -11.52 7.15 -1.14
N CYS A 168 -12.00 7.91 -0.17
CA CYS A 168 -11.19 8.91 0.50
C CYS A 168 -10.55 8.37 1.79
N ALA A 169 -9.47 9.00 2.19
CA ALA A 169 -8.80 8.72 3.46
C ALA A 169 -8.07 9.97 3.97
N SER A 170 -8.04 10.17 5.29
CA SER A 170 -7.25 11.22 5.92
C SER A 170 -6.72 10.79 7.29
N TRP A 171 -5.58 11.37 7.67
CA TRP A 171 -4.90 11.09 8.93
C TRP A 171 -5.37 12.04 10.04
N ASP A 172 -5.91 11.48 11.12
CA ASP A 172 -6.18 12.20 12.35
C ASP A 172 -4.93 12.23 13.23
N SER A 173 -4.29 13.38 13.32
CA SER A 173 -3.07 13.53 14.13
C SER A 173 -3.34 13.53 15.63
N ASP A 174 -4.57 13.87 16.07
CA ASP A 174 -4.96 13.91 17.48
C ASP A 174 -5.33 12.52 18.00
N GLU A 175 -6.17 11.79 17.28
CA GLU A 175 -6.60 10.44 17.67
C GLU A 175 -5.68 9.34 17.11
N ARG A 176 -4.77 9.69 16.19
CA ARG A 176 -3.80 8.80 15.54
C ARG A 176 -4.41 7.61 14.87
N VAL A 177 -5.42 7.89 14.10
CA VAL A 177 -6.12 6.91 13.27
C VAL A 177 -6.25 7.44 11.86
N VAL A 178 -6.40 6.54 10.93
CA VAL A 178 -6.80 6.89 9.57
C VAL A 178 -8.31 6.74 9.48
N VAL A 179 -8.99 7.79 9.05
CA VAL A 179 -10.40 7.72 8.67
C VAL A 179 -10.48 7.37 7.21
N VAL A 180 -11.29 6.36 6.86
CA VAL A 180 -11.54 5.93 5.48
C VAL A 180 -13.05 5.93 5.25
N PHE A 181 -13.50 6.45 4.10
CA PHE A 181 -14.91 6.52 3.76
C PHE A 181 -15.17 6.36 2.26
N GLY A 182 -16.32 5.79 1.92
CA GLY A 182 -16.84 5.74 0.56
C GLY A 182 -16.10 4.80 -0.39
N GLY A 183 -16.15 5.13 -1.65
CA GLY A 183 -15.61 4.35 -2.76
C GLY A 183 -16.69 3.68 -3.60
N GLU A 184 -16.33 3.29 -4.81
CA GLU A 184 -17.24 2.71 -5.80
C GLU A 184 -17.83 1.39 -5.32
N GLY A 185 -19.15 1.36 -5.11
CA GLY A 185 -19.85 0.17 -4.62
C GLY A 185 -19.53 -0.23 -3.19
N SER A 186 -18.89 0.65 -2.41
CA SER A 186 -18.60 0.40 -1.00
C SER A 186 -19.89 0.31 -0.18
N GLN A 187 -19.91 -0.60 0.79
CA GLN A 187 -20.97 -0.72 1.79
C GLN A 187 -20.40 -0.71 3.22
N GLU A 188 -19.11 -0.40 3.35
CA GLU A 188 -18.42 -0.50 4.65
C GLU A 188 -18.73 0.67 5.60
N GLY A 189 -19.21 1.80 5.08
CA GLY A 189 -19.45 3.00 5.87
C GLY A 189 -18.16 3.68 6.32
N THR A 190 -18.21 4.30 7.50
CA THR A 190 -17.03 4.91 8.12
C THR A 190 -16.13 3.85 8.72
N LEU A 191 -14.86 3.90 8.37
CA LEU A 191 -13.82 2.98 8.86
C LEU A 191 -12.73 3.76 9.57
N LEU A 192 -12.19 3.19 10.63
CA LEU A 192 -11.00 3.69 11.31
C LEU A 192 -9.91 2.63 11.28
N TYR A 193 -8.72 3.00 10.85
CA TYR A 193 -7.53 2.15 10.96
C TYR A 193 -6.56 2.74 11.98
N ASP A 194 -6.21 1.95 12.98
CA ASP A 194 -5.18 2.29 13.96
C ASP A 194 -3.85 1.62 13.54
N PRO A 195 -2.86 2.38 13.03
CA PRO A 195 -1.61 1.80 12.56
C PRO A 195 -0.70 1.26 13.68
N TYR A 196 -0.97 1.64 14.92
CA TYR A 196 -0.20 1.17 16.07
C TYR A 196 -0.78 -0.12 16.67
N ALA A 197 -2.10 -0.22 16.66
CA ALA A 197 -2.79 -1.45 17.03
C ALA A 197 -2.83 -2.45 15.87
N ASN A 198 -2.54 -2.01 14.64
CA ASN A 198 -2.72 -2.75 13.40
C ASN A 198 -4.13 -3.35 13.30
N GLU A 199 -5.14 -2.54 13.55
CA GLU A 199 -6.53 -2.97 13.65
C GLU A 199 -7.49 -2.01 12.94
N TRP A 200 -8.53 -2.59 12.32
CA TRP A 200 -9.65 -1.85 11.78
C TRP A 200 -10.80 -1.79 12.79
N ARG A 201 -11.52 -0.67 12.79
CA ARG A 201 -12.75 -0.46 13.57
C ARG A 201 -13.85 0.06 12.66
N TRP A 202 -15.08 -0.36 12.94
CA TRP A 202 -16.32 0.05 12.26
C TRP A 202 -17.18 0.86 13.23
N PRO A 203 -16.98 2.16 13.36
CA PRO A 203 -17.65 2.98 14.39
C PRO A 203 -19.14 3.18 14.15
N LYS A 204 -19.63 3.01 12.91
CA LYS A 204 -21.04 3.08 12.50
C LYS A 204 -21.76 4.36 13.00
N PRO A 205 -21.27 5.57 12.68
CA PRO A 205 -21.95 6.80 13.05
C PRO A 205 -23.32 6.90 12.36
N ASN A 206 -24.26 7.57 13.04
CA ASN A 206 -25.58 7.82 12.50
C ASN A 206 -26.05 9.23 12.91
N PRO A 207 -26.33 10.17 11.97
CA PRO A 207 -26.26 9.97 10.51
C PRO A 207 -24.84 9.89 9.97
N GLN A 208 -24.70 9.44 8.72
CA GLN A 208 -23.47 9.55 7.95
C GLN A 208 -23.80 9.97 6.51
N PRO A 209 -22.82 10.53 5.76
CA PRO A 209 -23.04 10.88 4.35
C PRO A 209 -23.48 9.66 3.55
N GLU A 210 -24.20 9.89 2.45
CA GLU A 210 -24.41 8.85 1.46
C GLU A 210 -23.09 8.37 0.89
N PHE A 211 -23.04 7.11 0.47
CA PHE A 211 -21.86 6.55 -0.18
C PHE A 211 -21.54 7.33 -1.43
N ARG A 212 -20.30 7.79 -1.52
CA ARG A 212 -19.82 8.55 -2.67
C ARG A 212 -18.52 7.96 -3.20
N SER A 213 -18.40 8.05 -4.49
CA SER A 213 -17.24 7.60 -5.23
C SER A 213 -16.43 8.83 -5.66
N GLY A 214 -15.13 8.83 -5.40
CA GLY A 214 -14.24 9.93 -5.79
C GLY A 214 -14.30 11.19 -4.91
N GLY A 215 -14.98 11.14 -3.76
CA GLY A 215 -14.86 12.18 -2.73
C GLY A 215 -13.44 12.22 -2.17
N GLN A 216 -13.06 13.39 -1.64
CA GLN A 216 -11.76 13.58 -1.01
C GLN A 216 -11.95 14.08 0.42
N MET A 217 -10.98 13.76 1.28
CA MET A 217 -11.03 14.12 2.69
C MET A 217 -9.71 14.71 3.17
N ALA A 218 -9.80 15.74 4.02
CA ALA A 218 -8.64 16.36 4.65
C ALA A 218 -8.93 16.59 6.14
N TYR A 219 -7.94 16.40 7.00
CA TYR A 219 -8.07 16.60 8.44
C TYR A 219 -7.71 18.03 8.82
N ASP A 220 -8.68 18.81 9.29
CA ASP A 220 -8.48 20.12 9.90
C ASP A 220 -8.04 19.94 11.37
N ALA A 221 -6.73 19.99 11.59
CA ALA A 221 -6.14 19.79 12.90
C ALA A 221 -6.49 20.92 13.90
N ALA A 222 -6.81 22.13 13.43
CA ALA A 222 -7.20 23.24 14.29
C ALA A 222 -8.61 23.01 14.89
N ARG A 223 -9.52 22.42 14.12
CA ARG A 223 -10.91 22.12 14.55
C ARG A 223 -11.11 20.68 14.92
N LYS A 224 -10.13 19.81 14.67
CA LYS A 224 -10.13 18.37 14.97
C LYS A 224 -11.28 17.63 14.28
N VAL A 225 -11.49 17.95 13.02
CA VAL A 225 -12.49 17.32 12.18
C VAL A 225 -11.94 16.96 10.80
N HIS A 226 -12.46 15.89 10.24
CA HIS A 226 -12.21 15.54 8.86
C HIS A 226 -13.22 16.23 7.96
N VAL A 227 -12.76 16.99 7.00
CA VAL A 227 -13.63 17.66 5.99
C VAL A 227 -13.71 16.76 4.77
N LEU A 228 -14.91 16.32 4.44
CA LEU A 228 -15.24 15.52 3.25
C LEU A 228 -15.96 16.40 2.23
N PHE A 229 -15.48 16.39 0.99
CA PHE A 229 -16.09 17.13 -0.12
C PHE A 229 -15.89 16.38 -1.44
N GLY A 230 -16.83 16.60 -2.37
CA GLY A 230 -16.78 16.06 -3.72
C GLY A 230 -17.32 14.65 -3.87
N SER A 231 -17.57 14.30 -5.11
CA SER A 231 -17.97 12.98 -5.58
C SER A 231 -17.77 12.90 -7.09
N GLN A 232 -17.28 11.81 -7.64
CA GLN A 232 -17.03 11.69 -9.08
C GLN A 232 -18.30 11.39 -9.88
N PHE A 233 -19.29 10.76 -9.26
CA PHE A 233 -20.47 10.24 -9.95
C PHE A 233 -21.80 10.71 -9.33
N SER A 234 -21.79 11.67 -8.46
CA SER A 234 -23.02 12.25 -7.90
C SER A 234 -22.95 13.77 -7.86
N ASP A 235 -24.09 14.40 -7.99
CA ASP A 235 -24.24 15.85 -7.88
C ASP A 235 -24.34 16.31 -6.40
N ASP A 236 -23.85 15.51 -5.45
CA ASP A 236 -23.90 15.86 -4.03
C ASP A 236 -22.93 17.03 -3.72
N PRO A 237 -23.45 18.24 -3.49
CA PRO A 237 -22.65 19.42 -3.21
C PRO A 237 -22.26 19.55 -1.75
N HIS A 238 -22.67 18.61 -0.90
CA HIS A 238 -22.55 18.75 0.54
C HIS A 238 -21.11 18.72 1.03
N THR A 239 -20.81 19.61 1.95
CA THR A 239 -19.57 19.60 2.74
C THR A 239 -19.89 18.97 4.08
N TRP A 240 -19.23 17.87 4.37
CA TRP A 240 -19.41 17.15 5.62
C TRP A 240 -18.18 17.26 6.51
N THR A 241 -18.39 17.25 7.82
CA THR A 241 -17.30 17.09 8.79
C THR A 241 -17.52 15.86 9.66
N TYR A 242 -16.43 15.16 9.99
CA TYR A 242 -16.44 14.02 10.89
C TYR A 242 -15.52 14.24 12.09
N ASP A 243 -16.07 14.11 13.28
CA ASP A 243 -15.36 14.15 14.56
C ASP A 243 -15.18 12.71 15.07
N VAL A 244 -13.94 12.24 15.08
CA VAL A 244 -13.62 10.86 15.50
C VAL A 244 -13.97 10.61 16.98
N ARG A 245 -13.74 11.61 17.86
CA ARG A 245 -14.01 11.47 19.30
C ARG A 245 -15.49 11.33 19.61
N ARG A 246 -16.31 12.11 18.87
CA ARG A 246 -17.77 12.08 19.01
C ARG A 246 -18.41 10.98 18.18
N ASN A 247 -17.66 10.37 17.27
CA ASN A 247 -18.15 9.45 16.25
C ASN A 247 -19.35 10.04 15.51
N ALA A 248 -19.23 11.27 15.05
CA ALA A 248 -20.35 12.01 14.49
C ALA A 248 -20.00 12.73 13.18
N TRP A 249 -20.81 12.51 12.16
CA TRP A 249 -20.84 13.30 10.95
C TRP A 249 -21.77 14.49 11.11
N ARG A 250 -21.41 15.59 10.50
CA ARG A 250 -22.24 16.81 10.40
C ARG A 250 -22.23 17.33 8.98
N ASP A 251 -23.42 17.52 8.40
CA ASP A 251 -23.61 18.29 7.18
C ASP A 251 -23.47 19.78 7.51
N MET A 252 -22.50 20.44 6.90
CA MET A 252 -22.12 21.80 7.24
C MET A 252 -22.98 22.86 6.55
N GLN A 253 -23.57 22.57 5.40
CA GLN A 253 -24.46 23.45 4.65
C GLN A 253 -23.93 24.89 4.52
N PRO A 254 -22.71 25.12 4.01
CA PRO A 254 -22.19 26.46 3.83
C PRO A 254 -23.02 27.24 2.81
N ALA A 255 -23.13 28.57 3.00
CA ALA A 255 -23.95 29.43 2.14
C ALA A 255 -23.46 29.51 0.69
N VAL A 256 -22.15 29.34 0.48
CA VAL A 256 -21.51 29.28 -0.84
C VAL A 256 -20.85 27.94 -0.99
N LEU A 257 -21.00 27.33 -2.15
CA LEU A 257 -20.42 26.05 -2.51
C LEU A 257 -19.61 26.16 -3.80
N PRO A 258 -18.48 25.46 -3.94
CA PRO A 258 -17.87 25.26 -5.23
C PRO A 258 -18.89 24.63 -6.19
N PRO A 259 -18.97 25.10 -7.46
CA PRO A 259 -19.91 24.53 -8.41
C PRO A 259 -19.50 23.09 -8.74
N THR A 260 -20.40 22.17 -8.48
CA THR A 260 -20.13 20.75 -8.56
C THR A 260 -21.08 20.06 -9.53
N ARG A 261 -20.56 19.63 -10.65
CA ARG A 261 -21.08 18.49 -11.41
C ARG A 261 -19.91 17.58 -11.70
N GLU A 262 -20.05 16.31 -11.43
CA GLU A 262 -18.96 15.31 -11.59
C GLU A 262 -17.71 15.74 -10.81
N ASN A 263 -17.77 15.66 -9.52
CA ASN A 263 -16.88 16.33 -8.57
C ASN A 263 -15.56 15.64 -8.36
N ASP A 264 -14.74 15.70 -9.34
CA ASP A 264 -13.36 15.35 -9.25
C ASP A 264 -12.60 16.51 -8.56
N ALA A 265 -12.64 16.50 -7.25
CA ALA A 265 -11.93 17.47 -6.41
C ALA A 265 -10.69 16.84 -5.79
N ALA A 266 -9.60 17.60 -5.71
CA ALA A 266 -8.43 17.25 -4.91
C ALA A 266 -8.40 18.15 -3.67
N LEU A 267 -8.24 17.56 -2.48
CA LEU A 267 -8.25 18.28 -1.21
C LEU A 267 -6.96 18.08 -0.42
N THR A 268 -6.53 19.14 0.27
CA THR A 268 -5.51 19.04 1.31
C THR A 268 -5.75 20.11 2.40
N TYR A 269 -5.23 19.87 3.60
CA TYR A 269 -5.30 20.85 4.68
C TYR A 269 -4.02 21.68 4.74
N ASP A 270 -4.16 22.99 4.60
CA ASP A 270 -3.11 23.96 4.87
C ASP A 270 -3.06 24.21 6.39
N SER A 271 -2.11 23.55 7.04
CA SER A 271 -1.96 23.64 8.50
C SER A 271 -1.36 24.95 8.99
N ILE A 272 -0.82 25.77 8.10
CA ILE A 272 -0.28 27.09 8.40
C ILE A 272 -1.40 28.13 8.46
N ASN A 273 -2.33 28.05 7.53
CA ASN A 273 -3.43 29.01 7.39
C ASN A 273 -4.77 28.49 7.93
N HIS A 274 -4.81 27.22 8.35
CA HIS A 274 -5.99 26.54 8.91
C HIS A 274 -7.21 26.53 7.98
N VAL A 275 -6.97 26.24 6.71
CA VAL A 275 -8.00 26.08 5.68
C VAL A 275 -7.83 24.76 4.93
N VAL A 276 -8.93 24.22 4.44
CA VAL A 276 -8.88 23.10 3.49
C VAL A 276 -8.84 23.69 2.07
N LEU A 277 -7.74 23.44 1.37
CA LEU A 277 -7.59 23.81 -0.03
C LEU A 277 -8.21 22.75 -0.92
N ALA A 278 -8.91 23.21 -1.95
CA ALA A 278 -9.53 22.35 -2.95
C ALA A 278 -9.22 22.85 -4.37
N LEU A 279 -8.82 21.91 -5.24
CA LEU A 279 -8.83 22.11 -6.69
C LEU A 279 -10.02 21.35 -7.24
N VAL A 280 -11.03 22.07 -7.72
CA VAL A 280 -12.32 21.53 -8.15
C VAL A 280 -12.43 21.56 -9.66
N LYS A 281 -12.73 20.40 -10.27
CA LYS A 281 -13.04 20.34 -11.70
C LYS A 281 -14.48 20.75 -11.94
N ILE A 282 -14.67 21.62 -12.91
CA ILE A 282 -15.97 22.11 -13.35
C ILE A 282 -16.18 21.68 -14.79
N THR A 283 -17.29 21.01 -15.02
CA THR A 283 -17.71 20.59 -16.35
C THR A 283 -18.93 21.42 -16.76
N THR A 284 -18.89 22.06 -17.93
CA THR A 284 -20.01 22.78 -18.55
C THR A 284 -20.32 22.17 -19.90
N GLY A 285 -21.59 22.09 -20.28
CA GLY A 285 -22.02 21.38 -21.47
C GLY A 285 -22.25 19.90 -21.21
N LYS A 286 -22.55 19.14 -22.26
CA LYS A 286 -22.79 17.69 -22.22
C LYS A 286 -22.10 17.01 -23.39
N ASP A 287 -21.79 15.75 -23.23
CA ASP A 287 -21.22 14.87 -24.24
C ASP A 287 -19.98 15.48 -24.93
N ASP A 288 -19.93 15.51 -26.25
CA ASP A 288 -18.79 16.01 -27.03
C ASP A 288 -18.56 17.52 -26.91
N ASP A 289 -19.57 18.29 -26.48
CA ASP A 289 -19.49 19.73 -26.25
C ASP A 289 -19.06 20.09 -24.82
N ALA A 290 -18.74 19.11 -24.00
CA ALA A 290 -18.33 19.32 -22.62
C ALA A 290 -17.00 20.07 -22.54
N GLN A 291 -17.04 21.24 -21.89
CA GLN A 291 -15.85 22.01 -21.55
C GLN A 291 -15.48 21.81 -20.10
N HIS A 292 -14.20 21.66 -19.85
CA HIS A 292 -13.67 21.43 -18.52
C HIS A 292 -12.74 22.56 -18.11
N ARG A 293 -12.85 23.01 -16.87
CA ARG A 293 -11.89 23.89 -16.21
C ARG A 293 -11.70 23.45 -14.78
N VAL A 294 -10.69 23.98 -14.12
CA VAL A 294 -10.49 23.83 -12.67
C VAL A 294 -10.62 25.16 -11.97
N GLU A 295 -10.97 25.14 -10.71
CA GLU A 295 -11.04 26.32 -9.85
C GLU A 295 -10.40 25.99 -8.50
N THR A 296 -9.62 26.95 -7.99
CA THR A 296 -9.00 26.86 -6.66
C THR A 296 -9.92 27.48 -5.62
N TRP A 297 -10.25 26.70 -4.60
CA TRP A 297 -11.12 27.08 -3.49
C TRP A 297 -10.43 26.83 -2.15
N ALA A 298 -10.87 27.55 -1.13
CA ALA A 298 -10.48 27.34 0.26
C ALA A 298 -11.71 27.28 1.15
N TYR A 299 -11.75 26.30 2.05
CA TYR A 299 -12.81 26.14 3.05
C TYR A 299 -12.27 26.41 4.45
N ASP A 300 -12.86 27.35 5.14
CA ASP A 300 -12.67 27.57 6.58
C ASP A 300 -13.79 26.83 7.34
N ALA A 301 -13.44 25.71 7.99
CA ALA A 301 -14.41 24.93 8.74
C ALA A 301 -14.88 25.64 10.02
N GLY A 302 -14.14 26.62 10.53
CA GLY A 302 -14.54 27.43 11.68
C GLY A 302 -15.59 28.46 11.33
N ALA A 303 -15.44 29.13 10.19
CA ALA A 303 -16.42 30.07 9.66
C ALA A 303 -17.54 29.35 8.88
N ASN A 304 -17.37 28.09 8.53
CA ASN A 304 -18.24 27.34 7.62
C ASN A 304 -18.41 28.04 6.25
N GLU A 305 -17.30 28.46 5.65
CA GLU A 305 -17.32 29.29 4.44
C GLU A 305 -16.35 28.77 3.38
N TRP A 306 -16.83 28.62 2.15
CA TRP A 306 -16.01 28.42 0.97
C TRP A 306 -15.69 29.78 0.31
N SER A 307 -14.43 29.98 -0.04
CA SER A 307 -13.95 31.13 -0.78
C SER A 307 -13.21 30.75 -2.04
N LYS A 308 -13.60 31.29 -3.18
CA LYS A 308 -12.91 31.13 -4.46
C LYS A 308 -11.66 32.01 -4.50
N ARG A 309 -10.52 31.42 -4.91
CA ARG A 309 -9.21 32.09 -4.86
C ARG A 309 -8.84 32.83 -6.15
N ASN A 310 -9.34 32.39 -7.30
CA ASN A 310 -9.09 32.97 -8.62
C ASN A 310 -7.60 33.21 -8.99
N PRO A 311 -6.68 32.26 -8.76
CA PRO A 311 -5.35 32.35 -9.33
C PRO A 311 -5.40 32.10 -10.85
N LYS A 312 -4.25 32.23 -11.54
CA LYS A 312 -4.10 31.57 -12.84
C LYS A 312 -4.05 30.06 -12.59
N GLU A 313 -5.12 29.36 -12.94
CA GLU A 313 -5.29 27.96 -12.65
C GLU A 313 -4.30 27.07 -13.42
N PRO A 314 -3.89 25.92 -12.86
CA PRO A 314 -3.08 24.96 -13.56
C PRO A 314 -3.86 24.31 -14.71
N ASP A 315 -3.18 23.89 -15.77
CA ASP A 315 -3.78 23.10 -16.84
C ASP A 315 -4.04 21.67 -16.36
N SER A 316 -5.13 21.49 -15.67
CA SER A 316 -5.50 20.26 -14.96
C SER A 316 -6.88 19.73 -15.32
N ALA A 317 -7.65 20.47 -16.12
CA ALA A 317 -9.03 20.12 -16.42
C ALA A 317 -9.16 18.75 -17.13
N GLY A 318 -8.22 18.42 -18.02
CA GLY A 318 -8.15 17.13 -18.71
C GLY A 318 -7.42 16.03 -17.95
N SER A 319 -7.00 16.29 -16.73
CA SER A 319 -6.29 15.31 -15.92
C SER A 319 -7.26 14.32 -15.28
N ARG A 320 -6.85 13.05 -15.26
CA ARG A 320 -7.52 12.00 -14.49
C ARG A 320 -6.80 11.70 -13.16
N THR A 321 -5.61 12.27 -12.97
CA THR A 321 -4.91 12.22 -11.68
C THR A 321 -4.84 13.64 -11.14
N ARG A 322 -5.46 13.86 -10.00
CA ARG A 322 -5.30 15.05 -9.18
C ARG A 322 -5.19 14.61 -7.73
N GLN A 323 -3.96 14.67 -7.22
CA GLN A 323 -3.68 14.42 -5.81
C GLN A 323 -3.04 15.69 -5.27
N LEU A 324 -3.59 16.19 -4.18
CA LEU A 324 -3.13 17.41 -3.52
C LEU A 324 -2.60 17.05 -2.13
N VAL A 325 -1.36 17.47 -1.86
CA VAL A 325 -0.74 17.31 -0.54
C VAL A 325 -0.23 18.65 -0.05
N PHE A 326 -0.06 18.81 1.25
CA PHE A 326 0.48 20.03 1.84
C PHE A 326 1.84 19.76 2.48
N ALA A 327 2.81 20.62 2.16
CA ALA A 327 4.16 20.64 2.71
C ALA A 327 4.29 21.81 3.69
N PRO A 328 4.05 21.62 4.99
CA PRO A 328 4.01 22.71 5.95
C PRO A 328 5.37 23.41 6.09
N GLU A 329 6.47 22.68 5.99
CA GLU A 329 7.83 23.21 6.07
C GLU A 329 8.15 24.19 4.95
N LEU A 330 7.44 24.08 3.82
CA LEU A 330 7.58 24.93 2.64
C LEU A 330 6.44 25.95 2.51
N ASN A 331 5.38 25.81 3.31
CA ASN A 331 4.11 26.52 3.16
C ASN A 331 3.56 26.43 1.72
N LEU A 332 3.52 25.19 1.18
CA LEU A 332 3.10 24.92 -0.19
C LEU A 332 2.11 23.75 -0.25
N ALA A 333 1.03 23.96 -0.96
CA ALA A 333 0.25 22.85 -1.52
C ALA A 333 0.93 22.35 -2.80
N ILE A 334 1.03 21.04 -2.95
CA ILE A 334 1.69 20.37 -4.07
C ILE A 334 0.68 19.49 -4.77
N LEU A 335 0.44 19.78 -6.05
CA LEU A 335 -0.48 19.06 -6.91
C LEU A 335 0.27 18.10 -7.80
N GLU A 336 -0.04 16.81 -7.69
CA GLU A 336 0.26 15.84 -8.74
C GLU A 336 -0.83 15.88 -9.80
N ASN A 337 -0.43 16.06 -11.04
CA ASN A 337 -1.32 16.23 -12.18
C ASN A 337 -0.82 15.43 -13.38
N CYS A 338 -1.70 14.68 -14.02
CA CYS A 338 -1.36 13.95 -15.24
C CYS A 338 -2.42 14.19 -16.32
N PRO A 339 -2.26 15.23 -17.16
CA PRO A 339 -3.14 15.46 -18.30
C PRO A 339 -3.17 14.25 -19.24
N SER A 340 -4.30 14.01 -19.87
CA SER A 340 -4.44 12.92 -20.81
C SER A 340 -3.80 13.19 -22.18
N LYS A 341 -3.62 14.47 -22.53
CA LYS A 341 -3.03 14.92 -23.80
C LYS A 341 -2.27 16.25 -23.62
N PRO A 342 -0.95 16.31 -23.76
CA PRO A 342 -0.03 15.17 -23.80
C PRO A 342 -0.02 14.47 -22.44
N ARG A 343 0.31 13.18 -22.46
CA ARG A 343 0.44 12.42 -21.23
C ARG A 343 1.78 12.75 -20.59
N GLU A 344 1.73 13.57 -19.56
CA GLU A 344 2.92 14.08 -18.90
C GLU A 344 2.64 14.19 -17.41
N GLN A 345 3.49 13.57 -16.59
CA GLN A 345 3.41 13.73 -15.16
C GLN A 345 3.87 15.13 -14.77
N GLN A 346 2.98 15.91 -14.20
CA GLN A 346 3.26 17.28 -13.80
C GLN A 346 3.17 17.44 -12.29
N ILE A 347 4.03 18.28 -11.76
CA ILE A 347 3.91 18.82 -10.39
C ILE A 347 3.72 20.33 -10.48
N TRP A 348 2.72 20.80 -9.75
CA TRP A 348 2.45 22.21 -9.52
C TRP A 348 2.50 22.50 -8.03
N THR A 349 2.92 23.70 -7.67
CA THR A 349 2.94 24.18 -6.28
C THR A 349 2.08 25.43 -6.16
N TYR A 350 1.41 25.59 -4.99
CA TYR A 350 0.54 26.72 -4.70
C TYR A 350 0.77 27.22 -3.29
N ARG A 351 0.89 28.53 -3.12
CA ARG A 351 0.92 29.18 -1.81
C ARG A 351 -0.38 29.94 -1.59
N TYR A 352 -1.13 29.55 -0.57
CA TYR A 352 -2.41 30.19 -0.23
C TYR A 352 -2.22 31.60 0.33
N ALA A 353 -1.35 31.75 1.34
CA ALA A 353 -1.00 33.03 1.98
C ALA A 353 0.42 32.96 2.54
N GLU A 354 0.98 34.07 2.93
CA GLU A 354 2.23 34.08 3.67
C GLU A 354 2.03 33.45 5.05
N ALA A 355 3.08 32.75 5.53
CA ALA A 355 3.06 32.21 6.88
C ALA A 355 2.99 33.37 7.89
N LYS A 356 2.08 33.26 8.85
CA LYS A 356 2.05 34.20 9.97
C LYS A 356 3.32 34.01 10.80
N ALA A 357 3.84 35.09 11.37
CA ALA A 357 5.10 35.08 12.11
C ALA A 357 5.11 34.08 13.32
N ASP A 358 3.94 33.74 13.82
CA ASP A 358 3.69 32.82 14.94
C ASP A 358 3.23 31.43 14.50
N ALA A 359 3.13 31.18 13.19
CA ALA A 359 2.71 29.88 12.67
C ALA A 359 3.82 28.85 12.90
N THR A 360 3.58 27.90 13.78
CA THR A 360 4.46 26.74 13.97
C THR A 360 4.16 25.70 12.91
N ALA A 361 5.09 25.49 11.98
CA ALA A 361 4.99 24.46 10.95
C ALA A 361 4.99 23.02 11.52
N THR A 362 5.40 22.87 12.77
CA THR A 362 5.52 21.57 13.43
C THR A 362 4.23 21.21 14.15
N PRO A 363 3.55 20.13 13.77
CA PRO A 363 2.42 19.62 14.54
C PRO A 363 2.84 19.36 16.00
N PRO A 364 1.96 19.55 16.97
CA PRO A 364 2.28 19.23 18.35
C PRO A 364 2.72 17.77 18.46
N PRO A 365 3.73 17.48 19.32
CA PRO A 365 4.20 16.12 19.50
C PRO A 365 3.02 15.21 19.89
N PRO A 366 2.93 14.06 19.28
CA PRO A 366 1.82 13.16 19.53
C PRO A 366 1.81 12.70 20.99
N LYS A 367 0.61 12.53 21.56
CA LYS A 367 0.44 12.02 22.93
C LYS A 367 1.25 10.74 23.13
N PRO A 368 1.98 10.56 24.24
CA PRO A 368 2.69 9.32 24.53
C PRO A 368 1.71 8.14 24.52
N ARG A 369 2.10 7.04 23.88
CA ARG A 369 1.33 5.78 23.96
C ARG A 369 1.86 4.92 25.09
N THR A 370 0.95 4.24 25.77
CA THR A 370 1.31 3.26 26.80
C THR A 370 1.66 1.90 26.20
N GLN A 371 1.23 1.63 24.97
CA GLN A 371 1.48 0.38 24.26
C GLN A 371 2.86 0.41 23.59
N PRO A 372 3.62 -0.70 23.64
CA PRO A 372 4.89 -0.81 22.93
C PRO A 372 4.68 -0.86 21.41
N ARG A 373 5.77 -0.69 20.67
CA ARG A 373 5.76 -0.87 19.20
C ARG A 373 5.44 -2.31 18.84
N LEU A 374 4.70 -2.50 17.77
CA LEU A 374 4.39 -3.83 17.26
C LEU A 374 5.62 -4.48 16.60
N VAL A 375 5.67 -5.80 16.62
CA VAL A 375 6.63 -6.59 15.84
C VAL A 375 6.21 -6.56 14.37
N GLU A 376 7.10 -6.20 13.47
CA GLU A 376 6.76 -6.04 12.04
C GLU A 376 7.30 -7.16 11.16
N ASP A 377 8.47 -7.65 11.51
CA ASP A 377 9.19 -8.66 10.73
C ASP A 377 9.24 -9.96 11.53
N ALA A 378 8.19 -10.77 11.41
CA ALA A 378 8.14 -12.13 11.94
C ALA A 378 8.18 -13.13 10.78
N VAL A 379 8.84 -14.26 11.02
CA VAL A 379 9.06 -15.33 10.03
C VAL A 379 8.67 -16.66 10.64
N VAL A 380 7.93 -17.46 9.88
CA VAL A 380 7.55 -18.83 10.22
C VAL A 380 8.33 -19.81 9.35
N SER A 381 9.05 -20.72 9.96
CA SER A 381 9.77 -21.81 9.28
C SER A 381 9.13 -23.15 9.62
N VAL A 382 8.69 -23.89 8.62
CA VAL A 382 8.18 -25.25 8.77
C VAL A 382 9.37 -26.21 8.72
N LEU A 383 9.73 -26.80 9.86
CA LEU A 383 10.86 -27.73 9.94
C LEU A 383 10.44 -29.17 9.77
N ALA A 384 9.24 -29.53 10.23
CA ALA A 384 8.61 -30.83 10.11
C ALA A 384 7.09 -30.69 10.26
N PRO A 385 6.29 -31.71 9.95
CA PRO A 385 4.83 -31.65 10.12
C PRO A 385 4.39 -31.29 11.55
N THR A 386 5.19 -31.63 12.54
CA THR A 386 4.91 -31.38 13.96
C THR A 386 5.87 -30.38 14.61
N ARG A 387 6.58 -29.58 13.80
CA ARG A 387 7.55 -28.61 14.31
C ARG A 387 7.63 -27.38 13.44
N VAL A 388 7.20 -26.29 14.02
CA VAL A 388 7.23 -24.95 13.39
C VAL A 388 8.07 -24.02 14.27
N GLU A 389 8.92 -23.23 13.65
CA GLU A 389 9.75 -22.24 14.33
C GLU A 389 9.37 -20.83 13.89
N LEU A 390 9.20 -19.94 14.85
CA LEU A 390 9.01 -18.52 14.64
C LEU A 390 10.28 -17.77 15.05
N ASN A 391 10.65 -16.79 14.25
CA ASN A 391 11.70 -15.83 14.55
C ASN A 391 11.21 -14.43 14.21
N TRP A 392 11.58 -13.45 14.99
CA TRP A 392 11.21 -12.04 14.72
C TRP A 392 12.32 -11.09 15.11
N THR A 393 12.29 -9.90 14.51
CA THR A 393 13.15 -8.80 14.88
C THR A 393 12.50 -8.03 16.03
N ALA A 394 13.27 -7.79 17.11
CA ALA A 394 12.82 -6.93 18.19
C ALA A 394 12.58 -5.51 17.67
N PRO A 395 11.43 -4.90 17.95
CA PRO A 395 11.22 -3.49 17.66
C PRO A 395 12.22 -2.61 18.42
N ASP A 396 12.57 -1.47 17.84
CA ASP A 396 13.36 -0.45 18.53
C ASP A 396 12.48 0.29 19.57
N ASP A 397 12.25 -0.39 20.69
CA ASP A 397 11.47 0.09 21.82
C ASP A 397 12.02 -0.49 23.12
N GLN A 398 12.74 0.33 23.87
CA GLN A 398 13.41 -0.06 25.11
C GLN A 398 12.43 -0.38 26.27
N THR A 399 11.15 -0.18 26.08
CA THR A 399 10.13 -0.51 27.09
C THR A 399 9.74 -1.98 27.05
N ILE A 400 10.01 -2.68 25.93
CA ILE A 400 9.65 -4.08 25.72
C ILE A 400 10.41 -4.99 26.68
N THR A 401 9.67 -5.88 27.35
CA THR A 401 10.22 -6.87 28.30
C THR A 401 9.96 -8.31 27.86
N GLY A 402 9.13 -8.53 26.86
CA GLY A 402 8.85 -9.86 26.36
C GLY A 402 7.83 -9.89 25.23
N TYR A 403 7.45 -11.10 24.84
CA TYR A 403 6.58 -11.35 23.69
C TYR A 403 5.58 -12.46 23.95
N HIS A 404 4.40 -12.34 23.40
CA HIS A 404 3.43 -13.41 23.30
C HIS A 404 3.29 -13.89 21.87
N VAL A 405 3.12 -15.21 21.71
CA VAL A 405 2.87 -15.85 20.43
C VAL A 405 1.43 -16.36 20.39
N GLU A 406 0.77 -16.10 19.28
CA GLU A 406 -0.61 -16.53 19.03
C GLU A 406 -0.69 -17.32 17.72
N ARG A 407 -1.59 -18.30 17.64
CA ARG A 407 -1.84 -19.15 16.47
C ARG A 407 -3.32 -19.20 16.14
N ALA A 408 -3.62 -19.27 14.85
CA ALA A 408 -4.97 -19.50 14.33
C ALA A 408 -4.96 -20.53 13.21
N VAL A 409 -6.06 -21.25 13.06
CA VAL A 409 -6.31 -22.12 11.89
C VAL A 409 -6.64 -21.24 10.68
N VAL A 410 -6.15 -21.61 9.52
CA VAL A 410 -6.46 -20.94 8.25
C VAL A 410 -7.35 -21.81 7.41
N ASP A 411 -8.47 -21.22 7.00
CA ASP A 411 -9.41 -21.81 6.05
C ASP A 411 -8.93 -21.58 4.60
N VAL A 412 -9.01 -22.59 3.73
CA VAL A 412 -8.64 -22.49 2.31
C VAL A 412 -9.81 -22.80 1.39
N TRP A 413 -9.82 -22.28 0.17
CA TRP A 413 -10.84 -22.60 -0.82
C TRP A 413 -10.62 -23.99 -1.40
N THR A 414 -11.70 -24.72 -1.68
CA THR A 414 -11.66 -25.91 -2.53
C THR A 414 -11.67 -25.55 -3.98
N GLU A 415 -11.28 -26.51 -4.81
CA GLU A 415 -11.36 -26.38 -6.24
C GLU A 415 -12.81 -26.17 -6.74
N ASP A 416 -13.77 -26.90 -6.21
CA ASP A 416 -15.19 -26.68 -6.52
C ASP A 416 -15.65 -25.27 -6.19
N GLN A 417 -15.25 -24.76 -5.01
CA GLN A 417 -15.57 -23.41 -4.62
C GLN A 417 -14.86 -22.39 -5.50
N LEU A 418 -13.59 -22.61 -5.83
CA LEU A 418 -12.84 -21.79 -6.76
C LEU A 418 -13.47 -21.80 -8.15
N THR A 419 -13.88 -22.96 -8.64
CA THR A 419 -14.56 -23.11 -9.94
C THR A 419 -15.89 -22.36 -9.97
N ARG A 420 -16.67 -22.40 -8.90
CA ARG A 420 -17.93 -21.63 -8.78
C ARG A 420 -17.69 -20.12 -8.70
N LEU A 421 -16.57 -19.70 -8.14
CA LEU A 421 -16.16 -18.28 -8.10
C LEU A 421 -15.60 -17.81 -9.44
N LYS A 422 -15.08 -18.71 -10.24
CA LYS A 422 -14.63 -18.44 -11.61
C LYS A 422 -15.82 -18.20 -12.53
N ARG A 423 -16.42 -17.06 -12.45
CA ARG A 423 -17.49 -16.70 -13.39
C ARG A 423 -17.06 -16.74 -14.86
N ASN A 424 -15.77 -16.77 -15.16
CA ASN A 424 -15.19 -16.74 -16.50
C ASN A 424 -13.98 -17.65 -16.67
N THR A 425 -14.06 -18.91 -16.29
CA THR A 425 -13.27 -20.02 -16.82
C THR A 425 -11.75 -19.90 -16.96
N ALA A 426 -11.12 -18.84 -16.46
CA ALA A 426 -9.67 -18.81 -16.46
C ALA A 426 -9.15 -19.77 -15.37
N PRO A 427 -8.20 -20.66 -15.68
CA PRO A 427 -7.56 -21.48 -14.66
C PRO A 427 -6.90 -20.58 -13.62
N LEU A 428 -6.81 -21.05 -12.37
CA LEU A 428 -5.97 -20.40 -11.37
C LEU A 428 -4.58 -20.27 -11.96
N PRO A 429 -4.01 -19.05 -12.02
CA PRO A 429 -2.63 -18.92 -12.40
C PRO A 429 -1.80 -19.69 -11.38
N GLU A 430 -0.90 -20.47 -11.83
CA GLU A 430 0.11 -21.01 -10.96
C GLU A 430 1.15 -19.92 -10.65
N PRO A 431 1.71 -19.88 -9.46
CA PRO A 431 1.52 -20.79 -8.35
C PRO A 431 0.20 -20.56 -7.64
N SER A 432 -0.56 -21.63 -7.51
CA SER A 432 -1.76 -21.62 -6.70
C SER A 432 -1.36 -21.90 -5.25
N VAL A 433 -1.15 -20.89 -4.47
CA VAL A 433 -1.18 -21.04 -3.02
C VAL A 433 -2.64 -21.14 -2.64
N GLY A 434 -3.21 -22.28 -2.71
CA GLY A 434 -4.60 -22.52 -2.48
C GLY A 434 -5.26 -21.40 -1.71
N ALA A 435 -6.04 -20.70 -2.36
CA ALA A 435 -6.72 -19.53 -1.97
C ALA A 435 -7.07 -19.53 -0.49
N LEU A 436 -6.25 -18.88 0.30
CA LEU A 436 -6.50 -18.71 1.72
C LEU A 436 -7.78 -17.89 1.87
N ARG A 437 -8.77 -18.45 2.51
CA ARG A 437 -10.12 -17.89 2.62
C ARG A 437 -10.26 -16.93 3.78
N ARG A 438 -9.94 -17.41 4.94
CA ARG A 438 -10.07 -16.67 6.21
C ARG A 438 -9.14 -17.25 7.26
N ILE A 439 -8.84 -16.43 8.24
CA ILE A 439 -8.11 -16.82 9.44
C ILE A 439 -9.11 -16.91 10.58
N GLY A 440 -9.04 -17.96 11.36
CA GLY A 440 -9.85 -18.15 12.55
C GLY A 440 -9.41 -17.27 13.71
N PRO A 441 -10.09 -17.40 14.84
CA PRO A 441 -9.69 -16.74 16.07
C PRO A 441 -8.28 -17.16 16.47
N PHE A 442 -7.47 -16.18 16.83
CA PHE A 442 -6.14 -16.45 17.37
C PHE A 442 -6.23 -16.89 18.83
N ARG A 443 -5.51 -17.93 19.16
CA ARG A 443 -5.30 -18.35 20.55
C ARG A 443 -3.86 -18.15 20.96
N ARG A 444 -3.64 -17.78 22.19
CA ARG A 444 -2.31 -17.60 22.76
C ARG A 444 -1.68 -18.95 23.06
N LEU A 445 -0.43 -19.11 22.63
CA LEU A 445 0.37 -20.32 22.88
C LEU A 445 1.29 -20.19 24.11
N THR A 446 1.61 -18.98 24.50
CA THR A 446 2.54 -18.68 25.59
C THR A 446 1.79 -18.25 26.86
N THR A 447 2.05 -18.92 27.98
CA THR A 447 1.42 -18.58 29.28
C THR A 447 2.06 -17.35 29.94
N ALA A 448 3.36 -17.12 29.68
CA ALA A 448 4.12 -15.97 30.14
C ALA A 448 4.89 -15.35 28.96
N PRO A 449 5.22 -14.04 29.01
CA PRO A 449 5.98 -13.39 27.97
C PRO A 449 7.37 -14.03 27.79
N LEU A 450 7.72 -14.35 26.56
CA LEU A 450 9.05 -14.83 26.16
C LEU A 450 10.04 -13.67 26.18
N LYS A 451 11.25 -13.88 26.69
CA LYS A 451 12.31 -12.87 26.64
C LYS A 451 13.11 -12.91 25.34
N GLN A 452 13.06 -14.02 24.64
CA GLN A 452 13.75 -14.25 23.37
C GLN A 452 12.85 -13.90 22.17
N THR A 453 13.47 -13.66 21.04
CA THR A 453 12.80 -13.36 19.75
C THR A 453 12.62 -14.62 18.88
N THR A 454 12.47 -15.76 19.50
CA THR A 454 12.24 -17.03 18.85
C THR A 454 11.29 -17.90 19.66
N PHE A 455 10.51 -18.73 18.98
CA PHE A 455 9.58 -19.67 19.57
C PHE A 455 9.47 -20.93 18.70
N THR A 456 9.51 -22.10 19.31
CA THR A 456 9.25 -23.37 18.61
C THR A 456 7.92 -23.93 19.05
N ASP A 457 6.99 -24.08 18.11
CA ASP A 457 5.73 -24.77 18.33
C ASP A 457 5.88 -26.25 17.97
N THR A 458 5.76 -27.09 18.99
CA THR A 458 5.73 -28.57 18.87
C THR A 458 4.32 -29.13 19.14
N THR A 459 3.33 -28.25 19.35
CA THR A 459 1.93 -28.64 19.54
C THR A 459 1.13 -28.61 18.25
N VAL A 460 1.72 -28.15 17.17
CA VAL A 460 1.12 -28.14 15.84
C VAL A 460 1.21 -29.53 15.19
N ASP A 461 0.21 -29.89 14.42
CA ASP A 461 0.25 -31.06 13.54
C ASP A 461 -0.25 -30.68 12.14
N LEU A 462 0.66 -30.40 11.25
CA LEU A 462 0.36 -30.01 9.87
C LEU A 462 -0.09 -31.19 9.01
N SER A 463 0.26 -32.44 9.40
CA SER A 463 -0.13 -33.64 8.63
C SER A 463 -1.60 -33.98 8.73
N LYS A 464 -2.27 -33.44 9.75
CA LYS A 464 -3.72 -33.58 9.93
C LYS A 464 -4.42 -32.37 9.36
N PRO A 465 -5.22 -32.57 8.34
CA PRO A 465 -5.97 -31.49 7.75
C PRO A 465 -7.04 -30.91 8.68
N GLU A 466 -7.49 -31.66 9.64
CA GLU A 466 -8.47 -31.21 10.61
C GLU A 466 -7.79 -30.56 11.82
N PRO A 467 -8.37 -29.47 12.33
CA PRO A 467 -7.88 -28.85 13.53
C PRO A 467 -7.81 -29.82 14.71
N ALA A 468 -6.77 -29.69 15.52
CA ALA A 468 -6.69 -30.45 16.77
C ALA A 468 -7.89 -30.15 17.69
N PRO A 469 -8.29 -31.07 18.58
CA PRO A 469 -9.34 -30.81 19.56
C PRO A 469 -9.09 -29.51 20.32
N GLY A 470 -10.11 -28.64 20.39
CA GLY A 470 -10.02 -27.34 21.03
C GLY A 470 -9.54 -26.18 20.15
N GLU A 471 -9.14 -26.44 18.89
CA GLU A 471 -8.95 -25.39 17.92
C GLU A 471 -10.31 -24.91 17.40
N PRO A 472 -10.48 -23.62 17.13
CA PRO A 472 -11.69 -23.10 16.48
C PRO A 472 -11.88 -23.76 15.13
N VAL A 473 -13.04 -24.39 14.92
CA VAL A 473 -13.40 -25.09 13.71
C VAL A 473 -14.13 -24.15 12.77
N PHE A 474 -13.73 -24.09 11.53
CA PHE A 474 -14.53 -23.54 10.46
C PHE A 474 -15.50 -24.61 9.94
N GLU A 475 -16.52 -24.15 9.23
CA GLU A 475 -17.50 -24.98 8.56
C GLU A 475 -16.90 -26.08 7.66
N ARG A 476 -15.60 -26.03 7.45
CA ARG A 476 -14.85 -26.95 6.65
C ARG A 476 -13.43 -27.12 7.11
N ALA A 477 -13.10 -28.34 7.39
CA ALA A 477 -11.74 -28.79 7.58
C ALA A 477 -11.05 -28.84 6.18
N LEU A 478 -10.10 -27.97 6.00
CA LEU A 478 -9.68 -27.53 4.70
C LEU A 478 -8.63 -28.31 4.06
N ALA A 479 -7.90 -28.92 4.87
CA ALA A 479 -6.69 -29.54 4.46
C ALA A 479 -6.90 -30.95 3.91
N ALA A 480 -8.10 -31.49 4.05
CA ALA A 480 -8.46 -32.79 3.46
C ALA A 480 -8.83 -32.69 1.99
N GLU A 481 -9.14 -31.50 1.50
CA GLU A 481 -9.59 -31.38 0.13
C GLU A 481 -8.44 -31.04 -0.80
N GLN A 482 -8.34 -31.86 -1.81
CA GLN A 482 -7.45 -31.68 -2.92
C GLN A 482 -7.85 -30.44 -3.70
N LEU A 483 -7.00 -29.44 -3.72
CA LEU A 483 -7.06 -28.42 -4.73
C LEU A 483 -6.37 -28.99 -5.96
N ASP A 484 -7.14 -29.58 -6.83
CA ASP A 484 -6.63 -29.99 -8.11
C ASP A 484 -6.66 -28.83 -9.11
N ALA A 485 -5.82 -27.86 -8.87
CA ALA A 485 -5.42 -26.96 -9.94
C ALA A 485 -4.26 -27.62 -10.68
N GLY A 486 -4.56 -28.56 -11.58
CA GLY A 486 -3.55 -29.29 -12.32
C GLY A 486 -2.79 -30.35 -11.48
N GLY A 487 -3.48 -31.09 -10.61
CA GLY A 487 -2.91 -32.19 -9.80
C GLY A 487 -2.27 -31.74 -8.49
N LYS A 488 -2.54 -30.53 -8.00
CA LYS A 488 -2.05 -30.06 -6.71
C LYS A 488 -3.03 -30.36 -5.59
N THR A 489 -2.51 -31.04 -4.59
CA THR A 489 -3.23 -31.44 -3.39
C THR A 489 -2.73 -30.65 -2.21
N TYR A 490 -3.58 -29.98 -1.45
CA TYR A 490 -3.25 -29.53 -0.11
C TYR A 490 -3.16 -30.75 0.81
N ARG A 491 -1.93 -31.11 1.13
CA ARG A 491 -1.65 -32.26 2.00
C ARG A 491 -1.52 -31.89 3.45
N PHE A 492 -1.40 -30.62 3.75
CA PHE A 492 -1.04 -30.12 5.07
C PHE A 492 -1.98 -29.02 5.51
N ALA A 493 -2.29 -28.99 6.79
CA ALA A 493 -3.02 -27.89 7.40
C ALA A 493 -2.21 -26.59 7.31
N VAL A 494 -2.91 -25.46 7.17
CA VAL A 494 -2.30 -24.14 7.21
C VAL A 494 -2.69 -23.44 8.51
N PHE A 495 -1.69 -22.90 9.19
CA PHE A 495 -1.88 -22.08 10.38
C PHE A 495 -1.28 -20.69 10.16
N ALA A 496 -1.87 -19.72 10.82
CA ALA A 496 -1.32 -18.37 10.93
C ALA A 496 -0.76 -18.14 12.32
N TYR A 497 0.36 -17.46 12.40
CA TYR A 497 1.00 -17.06 13.64
C TYR A 497 1.14 -15.53 13.67
N ARG A 498 1.10 -14.97 14.87
CA ARG A 498 1.43 -13.57 15.11
C ARG A 498 2.07 -13.39 16.49
N VAL A 499 2.77 -12.28 16.65
CA VAL A 499 3.53 -11.95 17.86
C VAL A 499 3.02 -10.62 18.40
N ARG A 500 2.90 -10.51 19.73
CA ARG A 500 2.65 -9.25 20.44
C ARG A 500 3.82 -8.95 21.37
N ALA A 501 4.32 -7.75 21.33
CA ALA A 501 5.30 -7.27 22.31
C ALA A 501 4.59 -6.88 23.61
N VAL A 502 5.28 -7.05 24.73
CA VAL A 502 4.79 -6.69 26.08
C VAL A 502 5.80 -5.77 26.73
N ASN A 503 5.36 -4.67 27.31
CA ASN A 503 6.23 -3.73 28.01
C ASN A 503 6.27 -3.95 29.53
N ARG A 504 7.04 -3.13 30.24
CA ARG A 504 7.22 -3.20 31.71
C ARG A 504 5.91 -3.00 32.51
N SER A 505 4.96 -2.27 31.94
CA SER A 505 3.65 -2.07 32.60
C SER A 505 2.67 -3.22 32.33
N GLY A 506 3.06 -4.22 31.54
CA GLY A 506 2.18 -5.30 31.11
C GLY A 506 1.28 -4.95 29.91
N ALA A 507 1.42 -3.75 29.35
CA ALA A 507 0.67 -3.40 28.14
C ALA A 507 1.21 -4.13 26.92
N GLU A 508 0.30 -4.60 26.06
CA GLU A 508 0.61 -5.34 24.85
C GLU A 508 0.56 -4.41 23.61
N SER A 509 1.41 -4.68 22.65
CA SER A 509 1.34 -4.06 21.33
C SER A 509 0.13 -4.58 20.53
N GLY A 510 -0.16 -3.94 19.42
CA GLY A 510 -0.91 -4.56 18.35
C GLY A 510 -0.23 -5.84 17.87
N PRO A 511 -0.95 -6.73 17.15
CA PRO A 511 -0.38 -7.96 16.60
C PRO A 511 0.60 -7.64 15.47
N SER A 512 1.64 -8.46 15.34
CA SER A 512 2.45 -8.48 14.13
C SER A 512 1.57 -8.81 12.91
N PRO A 513 2.06 -8.51 11.68
CA PRO A 513 1.49 -9.13 10.49
C PRO A 513 1.41 -10.65 10.65
N ALA A 514 0.31 -11.24 10.22
CA ALA A 514 0.15 -12.69 10.29
C ALA A 514 1.15 -13.38 9.34
N CYS A 515 1.89 -14.36 9.87
CA CYS A 515 2.78 -15.25 9.13
C CYS A 515 2.15 -16.63 9.05
N PHE A 516 2.42 -17.38 8.00
CA PHE A 516 1.72 -18.63 7.71
C PHE A 516 2.68 -19.81 7.68
N THR A 517 2.16 -21.03 7.91
CA THR A 517 2.92 -22.28 7.73
C THR A 517 3.10 -22.65 6.25
N ILE A 518 3.21 -21.65 5.41
CA ILE A 518 3.65 -21.70 4.02
C ILE A 518 4.67 -20.59 3.82
N PRO A 519 5.66 -20.74 2.95
CA PRO A 519 6.71 -19.76 2.76
C PRO A 519 6.19 -18.38 2.37
N ALA A 520 6.86 -17.35 2.85
CA ALA A 520 6.59 -15.97 2.45
C ALA A 520 6.99 -15.71 0.99
N SER A 521 6.42 -14.64 0.42
CA SER A 521 6.78 -14.20 -0.93
C SER A 521 8.26 -13.87 -1.03
N PRO A 522 9.00 -14.40 -2.01
CA PRO A 522 10.35 -13.93 -2.32
C PRO A 522 10.35 -12.43 -2.61
N GLN A 523 11.35 -11.75 -2.10
CA GLN A 523 11.50 -10.30 -2.19
C GLN A 523 12.67 -9.92 -3.08
N TRP A 524 12.71 -8.66 -3.52
CA TRP A 524 13.77 -8.12 -4.38
C TRP A 524 13.95 -8.95 -5.66
N VAL A 525 12.83 -9.33 -6.28
CA VAL A 525 12.85 -10.07 -7.55
C VAL A 525 13.04 -9.07 -8.67
N PHE A 526 14.11 -9.23 -9.42
CA PHE A 526 14.46 -8.39 -10.57
C PHE A 526 14.63 -9.23 -11.82
N SER A 527 14.38 -8.60 -12.95
CA SER A 527 14.63 -9.20 -14.27
C SER A 527 15.62 -8.37 -15.07
N LYS A 528 16.47 -9.06 -15.82
CA LYS A 528 17.37 -8.46 -16.80
C LYS A 528 17.23 -9.15 -18.14
N GLU A 529 17.16 -8.36 -19.19
CA GLU A 529 17.11 -8.85 -20.55
C GLU A 529 18.52 -9.05 -21.12
N GLU A 530 18.75 -10.23 -21.73
CA GLU A 530 19.95 -10.52 -22.52
C GLU A 530 19.52 -11.15 -23.86
N GLY A 531 19.39 -10.32 -24.90
CA GLY A 531 18.89 -10.76 -26.19
C GLY A 531 17.47 -11.30 -26.12
N THR A 532 17.27 -12.61 -26.32
CA THR A 532 15.99 -13.33 -26.18
C THR A 532 15.86 -14.08 -24.86
N THR A 533 16.79 -13.86 -23.94
CA THR A 533 16.86 -14.53 -22.63
C THR A 533 16.45 -13.54 -21.55
N CYS A 534 15.75 -14.04 -20.53
CA CYS A 534 15.45 -13.30 -19.30
C CYS A 534 16.27 -13.89 -18.15
N GLN A 535 17.05 -13.06 -17.48
CA GLN A 535 17.68 -13.42 -16.23
C GLN A 535 16.84 -12.88 -15.06
N LEU A 536 16.64 -13.72 -14.06
CA LEU A 536 15.96 -13.39 -12.81
C LEU A 536 16.92 -13.55 -11.65
N LYS A 537 16.83 -12.68 -10.66
CA LYS A 537 17.44 -12.85 -9.34
C LYS A 537 16.53 -12.33 -8.25
N TRP A 538 16.70 -12.82 -7.04
CA TRP A 538 15.93 -12.40 -5.87
C TRP A 538 16.73 -12.54 -4.57
N ALA A 539 16.23 -11.93 -3.50
CA ALA A 539 16.81 -12.13 -2.18
C ALA A 539 16.43 -13.52 -1.63
N PRO A 540 17.37 -14.24 -1.03
CA PRO A 540 17.02 -15.48 -0.32
C PRO A 540 15.96 -15.21 0.76
N ASN A 541 14.96 -16.08 0.82
CA ASN A 541 13.96 -16.03 1.87
C ASN A 541 14.59 -16.29 3.24
N PRO A 542 14.08 -15.63 4.30
CA PRO A 542 14.63 -15.79 5.66
C PRO A 542 14.22 -17.09 6.35
N GLU A 543 13.26 -17.83 5.81
CA GLU A 543 12.79 -19.10 6.39
C GLU A 543 13.88 -20.17 6.34
N ARG A 544 13.94 -20.96 7.39
CA ARG A 544 14.84 -22.12 7.51
C ARG A 544 14.24 -23.34 6.82
N ALA A 545 15.10 -24.27 6.45
CA ALA A 545 14.75 -25.59 5.90
C ALA A 545 13.93 -25.54 4.58
N LEU A 546 14.12 -24.50 3.77
CA LEU A 546 13.56 -24.47 2.43
C LEU A 546 14.19 -25.52 1.54
N ARG A 547 13.40 -26.09 0.63
CA ARG A 547 13.88 -26.95 -0.47
C ARG A 547 14.39 -26.16 -1.66
N GLY A 548 14.06 -24.87 -1.74
CA GLY A 548 14.46 -23.96 -2.81
C GLY A 548 13.30 -23.17 -3.39
N TYR A 549 13.44 -22.80 -4.65
CA TYR A 549 12.52 -21.92 -5.35
C TYR A 549 11.99 -22.57 -6.63
N ARG A 550 10.78 -22.20 -7.01
CA ARG A 550 10.21 -22.46 -8.32
C ARG A 550 9.93 -21.14 -9.04
N VAL A 551 10.12 -21.17 -10.35
CA VAL A 551 9.86 -20.03 -11.22
C VAL A 551 8.69 -20.36 -12.14
N TYR A 552 7.79 -19.40 -12.25
CA TYR A 552 6.63 -19.48 -13.11
C TYR A 552 6.67 -18.31 -14.09
N ARG A 553 6.20 -18.54 -15.30
CA ARG A 553 6.11 -17.55 -16.36
C ARG A 553 4.69 -17.50 -16.90
N LEU A 554 4.12 -16.32 -16.93
CA LEU A 554 2.89 -16.03 -17.65
C LEU A 554 3.25 -15.55 -19.05
N ASP A 555 2.70 -16.21 -20.06
CA ASP A 555 3.03 -16.00 -21.46
C ASP A 555 2.16 -14.91 -22.09
N GLY A 556 2.24 -13.71 -21.55
CA GLY A 556 1.48 -12.54 -21.98
C GLY A 556 1.36 -11.47 -20.91
N ARG A 557 0.42 -10.55 -21.12
CA ARG A 557 0.14 -9.41 -20.22
C ARG A 557 -1.02 -9.65 -19.27
N TRP A 558 -1.97 -10.49 -19.70
CA TRP A 558 -3.25 -10.62 -19.04
C TRP A 558 -3.27 -11.82 -18.11
N ASP A 559 -3.97 -11.71 -17.00
CA ASP A 559 -4.10 -12.82 -16.04
C ASP A 559 -4.76 -14.08 -16.63
N LYS A 560 -5.38 -13.95 -17.80
CA LYS A 560 -5.95 -15.07 -18.57
C LYS A 560 -4.92 -15.78 -19.46
N ASP A 561 -3.74 -15.21 -19.62
CA ASP A 561 -2.71 -15.79 -20.48
C ASP A 561 -2.11 -17.05 -19.80
N PRO A 562 -1.61 -18.00 -20.60
CA PRO A 562 -1.11 -19.27 -20.08
C PRO A 562 0.04 -19.08 -19.10
N VAL A 563 0.04 -19.85 -18.02
CA VAL A 563 1.11 -19.89 -17.03
C VAL A 563 1.87 -21.20 -17.14
N SER A 564 3.18 -21.10 -17.23
CA SER A 564 4.10 -22.23 -17.32
C SER A 564 5.00 -22.27 -16.09
N ARG A 565 5.16 -23.47 -15.51
CA ARG A 565 6.19 -23.71 -14.51
C ARG A 565 7.51 -24.01 -15.21
N LEU A 566 8.50 -23.16 -15.04
CA LEU A 566 9.80 -23.27 -15.71
C LEU A 566 10.78 -24.21 -15.00
N THR A 567 10.62 -24.38 -13.69
CA THR A 567 11.49 -25.24 -12.87
C THR A 567 10.75 -26.51 -12.43
N PRO A 568 11.07 -27.68 -12.98
CA PRO A 568 10.42 -28.95 -12.60
C PRO A 568 10.65 -29.31 -11.12
N ALA A 569 11.86 -29.10 -10.63
CA ALA A 569 12.25 -29.25 -9.23
C ALA A 569 12.62 -27.90 -8.62
N PRO A 570 12.45 -27.71 -7.30
CA PRO A 570 12.94 -26.52 -6.62
C PRO A 570 14.47 -26.41 -6.72
N SER A 571 14.98 -25.17 -6.88
CA SER A 571 16.42 -24.86 -6.87
C SER A 571 16.75 -23.97 -5.69
N MET A 572 17.84 -24.24 -5.00
CA MET A 572 18.32 -23.37 -3.91
C MET A 572 18.99 -22.08 -4.40
N GLU A 573 19.31 -21.99 -5.69
CA GLU A 573 19.89 -20.79 -6.25
C GLU A 573 18.85 -19.67 -6.34
N PRO A 574 19.10 -18.48 -5.77
CA PRO A 574 18.19 -17.35 -5.83
C PRO A 574 18.29 -16.59 -7.17
N ARG A 575 18.38 -17.34 -8.26
CA ARG A 575 18.45 -16.84 -9.62
C ARG A 575 17.95 -17.90 -10.61
N TYR A 576 17.47 -17.42 -11.75
CA TYR A 576 17.04 -18.29 -12.83
C TYR A 576 17.28 -17.63 -14.19
N ARG A 577 17.59 -18.42 -15.20
CA ARG A 577 17.78 -17.98 -16.57
C ARG A 577 16.78 -18.64 -17.49
N ASP A 578 15.84 -17.85 -18.01
CA ASP A 578 14.88 -18.31 -19.03
C ASP A 578 15.43 -18.05 -20.44
N ALA A 579 16.01 -19.08 -21.02
CA ALA A 579 16.50 -19.03 -22.40
C ALA A 579 15.37 -19.03 -23.45
N THR A 580 14.14 -19.31 -23.02
CA THR A 580 12.95 -19.43 -23.88
C THR A 580 12.04 -18.20 -23.81
N ALA A 581 12.46 -17.12 -23.15
CA ALA A 581 11.67 -15.90 -23.00
C ALA A 581 11.24 -15.31 -24.37
N GLY A 582 12.10 -15.38 -25.37
CA GLY A 582 11.80 -14.93 -26.72
C GLY A 582 11.70 -13.42 -26.84
N LYS A 583 10.81 -12.96 -27.74
CA LYS A 583 10.61 -11.53 -28.02
C LYS A 583 9.26 -10.99 -27.54
N SER A 584 8.44 -11.82 -26.95
CA SER A 584 7.11 -11.42 -26.48
C SER A 584 7.15 -10.95 -25.03
N THR A 585 6.13 -10.19 -24.64
CA THR A 585 5.91 -9.81 -23.25
C THR A 585 5.77 -11.05 -22.38
N ARG A 586 6.42 -11.05 -21.23
CA ARG A 586 6.41 -12.11 -20.23
C ARG A 586 6.26 -11.51 -18.84
N ARG A 587 5.66 -12.28 -17.95
CA ARG A 587 5.56 -11.94 -16.53
C ARG A 587 6.01 -13.14 -15.71
N TYR A 588 6.90 -12.92 -14.75
CA TYR A 588 7.49 -13.98 -13.95
C TYR A 588 7.06 -13.87 -12.50
N TYR A 589 6.94 -15.01 -11.85
CA TYR A 589 6.73 -15.17 -10.43
C TYR A 589 7.72 -16.17 -9.86
N VAL A 590 8.17 -15.92 -8.66
CA VAL A 590 9.02 -16.83 -7.90
C VAL A 590 8.28 -17.23 -6.65
N VAL A 591 8.33 -18.51 -6.29
CA VAL A 591 7.82 -19.04 -5.03
C VAL A 591 8.90 -19.83 -4.31
N ALA A 592 8.94 -19.70 -2.98
CA ALA A 592 9.74 -20.55 -2.15
C ALA A 592 8.99 -21.86 -1.85
N VAL A 593 9.73 -22.94 -1.62
CA VAL A 593 9.20 -24.27 -1.31
C VAL A 593 9.78 -24.72 0.03
N ASP A 594 8.93 -25.07 0.98
CA ASP A 594 9.32 -25.49 2.32
C ASP A 594 9.82 -26.94 2.41
N ALA A 595 10.19 -27.36 3.63
CA ALA A 595 10.66 -28.71 3.91
C ALA A 595 9.63 -29.81 3.57
N LEU A 596 8.35 -29.49 3.59
CA LEU A 596 7.27 -30.42 3.26
C LEU A 596 6.95 -30.47 1.77
N GLY A 597 7.55 -29.57 0.98
CA GLY A 597 7.29 -29.43 -0.45
C GLY A 597 6.12 -28.51 -0.77
N GLN A 598 5.62 -27.74 0.20
CA GLN A 598 4.58 -26.75 -0.02
C GLN A 598 5.15 -25.50 -0.69
N GLU A 599 4.47 -25.01 -1.69
CA GLU A 599 4.78 -23.72 -2.30
C GLU A 599 4.22 -22.59 -1.46
N GLY A 600 5.00 -21.52 -1.32
CA GLY A 600 4.62 -20.33 -0.60
C GLY A 600 3.88 -19.29 -1.44
N PHE A 601 3.73 -18.10 -0.88
CA PHE A 601 3.16 -16.96 -1.61
C PHE A 601 4.05 -16.58 -2.80
N PRO A 602 3.46 -16.27 -3.95
CA PRO A 602 4.24 -15.79 -5.08
C PRO A 602 4.87 -14.43 -4.78
N SER A 603 6.01 -14.18 -5.40
CA SER A 603 6.60 -12.85 -5.43
C SER A 603 5.66 -11.85 -6.09
N SER A 604 5.94 -10.57 -5.93
CA SER A 604 5.43 -9.57 -6.85
C SER A 604 5.79 -9.94 -8.28
N PRO A 605 4.91 -9.68 -9.26
CA PRO A 605 5.21 -9.98 -10.65
C PRO A 605 6.39 -9.16 -11.15
N VAL A 606 7.25 -9.79 -11.92
CA VAL A 606 8.36 -9.14 -12.60
C VAL A 606 8.12 -9.18 -14.09
N TRP A 607 8.16 -8.01 -14.70
CA TRP A 607 7.89 -7.85 -16.11
C TRP A 607 9.15 -8.02 -16.96
N PHE A 608 9.00 -8.78 -18.01
CA PHE A 608 9.87 -8.78 -19.16
C PHE A 608 9.01 -8.34 -20.34
N ASP A 609 8.82 -7.02 -20.45
CA ASP A 609 7.86 -6.42 -21.35
C ASP A 609 8.55 -5.69 -22.48
N ARG A 610 8.47 -6.26 -23.68
CA ARG A 610 9.05 -5.72 -24.89
C ARG A 610 8.22 -4.58 -25.49
N GLU A 611 6.91 -4.62 -25.30
CA GLU A 611 6.01 -3.60 -25.83
C GLU A 611 6.11 -2.30 -25.02
N TRP A 612 6.34 -2.44 -23.71
CA TRP A 612 6.44 -1.31 -22.78
C TRP A 612 7.86 -0.79 -22.60
N ARG A 613 8.82 -1.44 -23.17
CA ARG A 613 10.23 -1.14 -23.02
C ARG A 613 10.56 0.31 -23.35
N GLU A 614 9.90 0.89 -24.35
CA GLU A 614 10.08 2.28 -24.71
C GLU A 614 9.61 3.23 -23.60
N TYR A 615 8.59 2.85 -22.84
CA TYR A 615 8.14 3.59 -21.66
C TYR A 615 9.12 3.52 -20.51
N TYR A 616 9.78 2.38 -20.34
CA TYR A 616 10.69 2.13 -19.22
C TYR A 616 12.14 2.38 -19.55
N LYS A 617 12.48 2.70 -20.81
CA LYS A 617 13.87 2.87 -21.28
C LYS A 617 14.76 3.74 -20.38
N PRO A 618 14.30 4.89 -19.86
CA PRO A 618 15.08 5.68 -18.93
C PRO A 618 15.04 5.17 -17.49
N PHE A 619 14.23 4.16 -17.19
CA PHE A 619 13.91 3.69 -15.85
C PHE A 619 14.16 2.19 -15.66
N VAL A 620 14.74 1.54 -16.67
CA VAL A 620 15.24 0.18 -16.49
C VAL A 620 16.35 0.27 -15.48
N SER A 621 16.11 -0.31 -14.31
CA SER A 621 17.14 -0.39 -13.29
C SER A 621 18.38 -1.03 -13.85
N GLU A 622 19.51 -0.45 -13.57
CA GLU A 622 20.74 -1.19 -13.68
C GLU A 622 20.64 -2.37 -12.71
N TRP A 623 20.95 -3.53 -13.22
CA TRP A 623 21.02 -4.74 -12.42
C TRP A 623 22.03 -4.52 -11.30
N HIS A 624 21.52 -4.25 -10.10
CA HIS A 624 22.38 -4.03 -8.94
C HIS A 624 23.23 -5.29 -8.69
N GLN A 625 24.53 -5.13 -8.85
CA GLN A 625 25.52 -6.18 -8.69
C GLN A 625 25.67 -6.63 -7.24
#